data_3197048cc3305fec926aceffb158e0ef
#
_entry.id   3197048cc3305fec926aceffb158e0ef
#
_cell.length_a   1.000
_cell.length_b   1.000
_cell.length_c   1.000
_cell.angle_alpha   90.00
_cell.angle_beta   90.00
_cell.angle_gamma   90.00
#
_symmetry.space_group_name_H-M   'P 1'
#
loop_
_entity.id
_entity.type
_entity.pdbx_description
1 polymer ?
#
loop_
_entity_poly.entity_id
_entity_poly.type
_entity_poly.pdbx_seq_one_letter_code
_entity_poly.pdbx_strand_id
1 'polypeptide(L)' 'MEIKGYSFKEVAGMYFPGSVSQSASVQLRRWIKLNKLLTEALAKTGLVNRQRLLTPRQVELIFKHLGEP' A
#
# COMPACT_ATOMS: atom_id res chain seq x y z
N MET A 1 13.36 -7.67 1.34
CA MET A 1 12.35 -7.27 2.32
C MET A 1 11.36 -8.40 2.55
N GLU A 2 10.99 -8.63 3.79
CA GLU A 2 10.07 -9.71 4.14
C GLU A 2 8.63 -9.36 3.76
N ILE A 3 7.94 -10.31 3.11
CA ILE A 3 6.53 -10.15 2.76
C ILE A 3 5.68 -10.73 3.87
N LYS A 4 4.99 -9.86 4.59
CA LYS A 4 4.10 -10.24 5.69
C LYS A 4 2.96 -9.23 5.77
N GLY A 5 2.04 -9.43 6.71
CA GLY A 5 0.98 -8.46 6.95
C GLY A 5 1.55 -7.19 7.58
N TYR A 6 1.20 -6.05 7.02
CA TYR A 6 1.58 -4.73 7.53
C TYR A 6 0.33 -3.88 7.64
N SER A 7 0.37 -2.88 8.52
CA SER A 7 -0.67 -1.86 8.48
C SER A 7 -0.43 -0.96 7.27
N PHE A 8 -1.49 -0.31 6.81
CA PHE A 8 -1.37 0.66 5.71
C PHE A 8 -0.38 1.76 6.06
N LYS A 9 -0.41 2.23 7.30
CA LYS A 9 0.53 3.26 7.78
C LYS A 9 1.98 2.79 7.75
N GLU A 10 2.22 1.54 8.08
CA GLU A 10 3.57 0.98 8.03
C GLU A 10 4.11 0.97 6.61
N VAL A 11 3.31 0.51 5.65
CA VAL A 11 3.73 0.49 4.25
C VAL A 11 3.94 1.90 3.74
N ALA A 12 3.03 2.82 4.07
CA ALA A 12 3.17 4.22 3.68
C ALA A 12 4.46 4.83 4.24
N GLY A 13 4.79 4.52 5.49
CA GLY A 13 6.03 4.99 6.11
C GLY A 13 7.28 4.47 5.44
N MET A 14 7.22 3.27 4.87
CA MET A 14 8.35 2.71 4.13
C MET A 14 8.61 3.48 2.83
N TYR A 15 7.56 3.92 2.15
CA TYR A 15 7.69 4.68 0.90
C TYR A 15 7.99 6.16 1.14
N PHE A 16 7.53 6.72 2.23
CA PHE A 16 7.66 8.14 2.53
C PHE A 16 8.19 8.36 3.96
N PRO A 17 9.44 7.92 4.23
CA PRO A 17 9.97 7.94 5.60
C PRO A 17 10.14 9.34 6.19
N GLY A 18 10.23 10.37 5.35
CA GLY A 18 10.35 11.74 5.80
C GLY A 18 9.02 12.44 6.10
N SER A 19 7.90 11.75 5.86
CA SER A 19 6.57 12.35 6.06
C SER A 19 5.95 11.84 7.36
N VAL A 20 5.05 12.65 7.94
CA VAL A 20 4.24 12.15 9.07
C VAL A 20 3.27 11.06 8.55
N SER A 21 2.86 10.17 9.44
CA SER A 21 2.03 9.01 9.08
C SER A 21 0.81 9.35 8.24
N GLN A 22 0.11 10.42 8.60
CA GLN A 22 -1.10 10.82 7.90
C GLN A 22 -0.80 11.26 6.47
N SER A 23 0.24 12.08 6.29
CA SER A 23 0.68 12.52 4.96
C SER A 23 1.17 11.36 4.11
N ALA A 24 1.94 10.46 4.71
CA ALA A 24 2.44 9.28 4.00
C ALA A 24 1.29 8.42 3.49
N SER A 25 0.27 8.21 4.32
CA SER A 25 -0.91 7.42 3.93
C SER A 25 -1.67 8.05 2.77
N VAL A 26 -1.83 9.38 2.78
CA VAL A 26 -2.50 10.10 1.70
C VAL A 26 -1.70 9.96 0.40
N GLN A 27 -0.39 10.12 0.47
CA GLN A 27 0.48 9.98 -0.71
C GLN A 27 0.44 8.57 -1.28
N LEU A 28 0.47 7.56 -0.42
CA LEU A 28 0.42 6.17 -0.88
C LEU A 28 -0.92 5.87 -1.56
N ARG A 29 -2.03 6.33 -0.99
CA ARG A 29 -3.35 6.16 -1.62
C ARG A 29 -3.39 6.79 -2.99
N ARG A 30 -2.80 7.97 -3.14
CA ARG A 30 -2.75 8.67 -4.42
C ARG A 30 -1.96 7.85 -5.45
N TRP A 31 -0.81 7.31 -5.06
CA TRP A 31 0.00 6.47 -5.93
C TRP A 31 -0.77 5.22 -6.37
N ILE A 32 -1.49 4.59 -5.45
CA ILE A 32 -2.30 3.41 -5.77
C ILE A 32 -3.39 3.78 -6.78
N LYS A 33 -4.08 4.89 -6.57
CA LYS A 33 -5.14 5.34 -7.49
C LYS A 33 -4.61 5.64 -8.89
N LEU A 34 -3.40 6.18 -8.97
CA LEU A 34 -2.79 6.49 -10.26
C LEU A 34 -2.31 5.23 -10.99
N ASN A 35 -2.12 4.15 -10.28
CA ASN A 35 -1.73 2.88 -10.87
C ASN A 35 -2.97 2.01 -11.03
N LYS A 36 -3.55 2.07 -12.22
CA LYS A 36 -4.81 1.38 -12.50
C LYS A 36 -4.70 -0.14 -12.33
N LEU A 37 -3.61 -0.72 -12.78
CA LEU A 37 -3.40 -2.16 -12.66
C LEU A 37 -3.31 -2.60 -11.20
N LEU A 38 -2.62 -1.82 -10.38
CA LEU A 38 -2.53 -2.09 -8.94
C LEU A 38 -3.90 -1.95 -8.29
N THR A 39 -4.65 -0.92 -8.63
CA THR A 39 -5.99 -0.69 -8.08
C THR A 39 -6.89 -1.89 -8.39
N GLU A 40 -6.87 -2.38 -9.62
CA GLU A 40 -7.66 -3.54 -10.02
C GLU A 40 -7.21 -4.81 -9.29
N ALA A 41 -5.91 -5.02 -9.17
CA ALA A 41 -5.37 -6.19 -8.48
C ALA A 41 -5.76 -6.20 -7.01
N LEU A 42 -5.70 -5.06 -6.34
CA LEU A 42 -6.09 -4.93 -4.93
C LEU A 42 -7.59 -5.14 -4.75
N ALA A 43 -8.41 -4.62 -5.68
CA ALA A 43 -9.85 -4.82 -5.62
C ALA A 43 -10.21 -6.30 -5.67
N LYS A 44 -9.49 -7.09 -6.44
CA LYS A 44 -9.71 -8.54 -6.53
C LYS A 44 -9.39 -9.28 -5.24
N THR A 45 -8.57 -8.70 -4.36
CA THR A 45 -8.26 -9.30 -3.06
C THR A 45 -9.30 -8.97 -2.00
N GLY A 46 -10.31 -8.15 -2.33
CA GLY A 46 -11.31 -7.71 -1.37
C GLY A 46 -10.90 -6.49 -0.57
N LEU A 47 -9.92 -5.73 -1.04
CA LEU A 47 -9.49 -4.51 -0.36
C LEU A 47 -10.66 -3.52 -0.25
N VAL A 48 -10.89 -3.00 0.95
CA VAL A 48 -11.89 -1.97 1.20
C VAL A 48 -11.22 -0.63 1.47
N ASN A 49 -11.95 0.47 1.20
CA ASN A 49 -11.40 1.82 1.24
C ASN A 49 -10.70 2.23 2.53
N ARG A 50 -11.12 1.74 3.66
CA ARG A 50 -10.54 2.13 4.96
C ARG A 50 -9.86 0.96 5.66
N GLN A 51 -9.44 -0.01 4.90
CA GLN A 51 -8.74 -1.15 5.48
C GLN A 51 -7.44 -0.68 6.13
N ARG A 52 -7.28 -0.99 7.42
CA ARG A 52 -6.09 -0.59 8.18
C ARG A 52 -4.96 -1.59 8.07
N LEU A 53 -5.31 -2.87 8.06
CA LEU A 53 -4.33 -3.94 7.96
C LEU A 53 -4.36 -4.52 6.56
N LEU A 54 -3.17 -4.67 5.98
CA LEU A 54 -3.03 -5.26 4.67
C LEU A 54 -2.60 -6.72 4.82
N THR A 55 -3.18 -7.59 4.00
CA THR A 55 -2.75 -8.99 3.97
C THR A 55 -1.39 -9.09 3.29
N PRO A 56 -0.63 -10.18 3.54
CA PRO A 56 0.64 -10.36 2.84
C PRO A 56 0.49 -10.30 1.32
N ARG A 57 -0.61 -10.82 0.78
CA ARG A 57 -0.87 -10.76 -0.66
C ARG A 57 -1.02 -9.33 -1.16
N GLN A 58 -1.73 -8.50 -0.41
CA GLN A 58 -1.92 -7.09 -0.76
C GLN A 58 -0.59 -6.34 -0.70
N VAL A 59 0.23 -6.59 0.32
CA VAL A 59 1.55 -5.99 0.46
C VAL A 59 2.43 -6.39 -0.74
N GLU A 60 2.40 -7.66 -1.11
CA GLU A 60 3.15 -8.16 -2.24
C GLU A 60 2.76 -7.43 -3.54
N LEU A 61 1.47 -7.25 -3.78
CA LEU A 61 0.98 -6.54 -4.95
C LEU A 61 1.45 -5.09 -4.98
N ILE A 62 1.42 -4.41 -3.84
CA ILE A 62 1.90 -3.03 -3.75
C ILE A 62 3.38 -2.96 -4.10
N PHE A 63 4.19 -3.81 -3.50
CA PHE A 63 5.64 -3.84 -3.75
C PHE A 63 5.94 -4.20 -5.21
N LYS A 64 5.17 -5.09 -5.78
CA LYS A 64 5.36 -5.50 -7.18
C LYS A 64 5.06 -4.38 -8.17
N HIS A 65 4.00 -3.61 -7.93
CA HIS A 65 3.55 -2.57 -8.86
C HIS A 65 4.24 -1.23 -8.64
N LEU A 66 4.52 -0.87 -7.40
CA LEU A 66 5.16 0.41 -7.08
C LEU A 66 6.68 0.28 -6.88
N GLY A 67 7.18 -0.94 -6.80
CA GLY A 67 8.58 -1.19 -6.46
C GLY A 67 8.76 -1.28 -4.95
N GLU A 68 9.87 -1.87 -4.53
CA GLU A 68 10.18 -1.95 -3.10
C GLU A 68 10.57 -0.58 -2.56
N PRO A 69 10.13 -0.26 -1.34
CA PRO A 69 10.44 1.02 -0.72
C PRO A 69 11.93 1.19 -0.39
#